data_2c594e63e1977eddcc4328f4baae4fdf
#
_entry.id   2c594e63e1977eddcc4328f4baae4fdf
#
_cell.length_a   1.000
_cell.length_b   1.000
_cell.length_c   1.000
_cell.angle_alpha   90.00
_cell.angle_beta   90.00
_cell.angle_gamma   90.00
#
_symmetry.space_group_name_H-M   'P 1'
#
loop_
_entity.id
_entity.type
_entity.pdbx_description
1 polymer ?
#
loop_
_entity_poly.entity_id
_entity_poly.type
_entity_poly.pdbx_seq_one_letter_code
_entity_poly.pdbx_strand_id
1 'polypeptide(L)'
;YTSCVMLPPVLRFNAEVTAERQAWVSDALGAPGRPAADAVAGLVAALGLPGRLREVNVREDQLDTIARESMHDRWVHTNPRRIAGPDTVRTLLDAAF
;
A
#
# COMPACT_ATOMS: atom_id res chain seq x y z
N TYR A 1 -6.23 4.75 10.18
CA TYR A 1 -6.93 4.21 8.98
C TYR A 1 -6.11 4.36 7.69
N THR A 2 -5.23 5.35 7.62
CA THR A 2 -4.38 5.55 6.44
C THR A 2 -3.51 4.32 6.15
N SER A 3 -2.96 3.69 7.20
CA SER A 3 -2.16 2.46 7.04
C SER A 3 -2.99 1.31 6.47
N CYS A 4 -4.25 1.18 6.88
CA CYS A 4 -5.16 0.16 6.34
C CYS A 4 -5.40 0.35 4.85
N VAL A 5 -5.49 1.60 4.41
CA VAL A 5 -5.72 1.96 3.01
C VAL A 5 -4.47 1.74 2.16
N MET A 6 -3.31 2.15 2.66
CA MET A 6 -2.06 2.13 1.88
C MET A 6 -1.36 0.77 1.86
N LEU A 7 -1.59 -0.08 2.85
CA LEU A 7 -0.85 -1.34 2.96
C LEU A 7 -1.06 -2.28 1.76
N PRO A 8 -2.28 -2.55 1.28
CA PRO A 8 -2.46 -3.43 0.12
C PRO A 8 -1.75 -2.94 -1.15
N PRO A 9 -1.87 -1.67 -1.58
CA PRO A 9 -1.13 -1.18 -2.74
C PRO A 9 0.38 -1.28 -2.59
N VAL A 10 0.90 -0.98 -1.40
CA VAL A 10 2.35 -1.07 -1.12
C VAL A 10 2.82 -2.52 -1.16
N LEU A 11 2.04 -3.45 -0.63
CA LEU A 11 2.36 -4.88 -0.71
C LEU A 11 2.42 -5.35 -2.18
N ARG A 12 1.48 -4.92 -3.02
CA ARG A 12 1.50 -5.26 -4.45
C ARG A 12 2.75 -4.71 -5.12
N PHE A 13 3.10 -3.47 -4.82
CA PHE A 13 4.30 -2.85 -5.35
C PHE A 13 5.56 -3.61 -4.96
N ASN A 14 5.67 -4.03 -3.71
CA ASN A 14 6.85 -4.71 -3.19
C ASN A 14 6.90 -6.20 -3.52
N ALA A 15 5.84 -6.78 -4.06
CA ALA A 15 5.73 -8.23 -4.26
C ALA A 15 6.86 -8.79 -5.12
N GLU A 16 7.38 -8.03 -6.09
CA GLU A 16 8.50 -8.45 -6.94
C GLU A 16 9.77 -8.77 -6.15
N VAL A 17 10.01 -8.04 -5.06
CA VAL A 17 11.27 -8.14 -4.31
C VAL A 17 11.11 -8.78 -2.93
N THR A 18 9.88 -9.00 -2.49
CA THR A 18 9.59 -9.57 -1.16
C THR A 18 8.61 -10.74 -1.20
N ALA A 19 8.52 -11.45 -2.32
CA ALA A 19 7.53 -12.52 -2.52
C ALA A 19 7.59 -13.59 -1.44
N GLU A 20 8.78 -14.02 -1.04
CA GLU A 20 8.94 -15.06 -0.01
C GLU A 20 8.39 -14.62 1.34
N ARG A 21 8.74 -13.39 1.77
CA ARG A 21 8.25 -12.84 3.04
C ARG A 21 6.75 -12.61 3.01
N GLN A 22 6.22 -12.18 1.87
CA GLN A 22 4.79 -12.00 1.70
C GLN A 22 4.02 -13.32 1.75
N ALA A 23 4.62 -14.40 1.26
CA ALA A 23 4.02 -15.73 1.40
C ALA A 23 3.84 -16.11 2.87
N TRP A 24 4.78 -15.73 3.74
CA TRP A 24 4.62 -15.94 5.19
C TRP A 24 3.46 -15.13 5.77
N VAL A 25 3.26 -13.92 5.28
CA VAL A 25 2.11 -13.10 5.70
C VAL A 25 0.79 -13.77 5.29
N SER A 26 0.71 -14.25 4.06
CA SER A 26 -0.48 -14.97 3.57
C SER A 26 -0.78 -16.21 4.40
N ASP A 27 0.26 -16.99 4.73
CA ASP A 27 0.13 -18.17 5.59
C ASP A 27 -0.37 -17.80 6.99
N ALA A 28 0.19 -16.75 7.58
CA ALA A 28 -0.19 -16.27 8.91
C ALA A 28 -1.64 -15.78 8.96
N LEU A 29 -2.15 -15.24 7.85
CA LEU A 29 -3.53 -14.78 7.74
C LEU A 29 -4.51 -15.92 7.38
N GLY A 30 -4.02 -17.15 7.26
CA GLY A 30 -4.86 -18.29 6.91
C GLY A 30 -5.26 -18.34 5.44
N ALA A 31 -4.51 -17.69 4.56
CA ALA A 31 -4.78 -17.62 3.13
C ALA A 31 -3.55 -18.03 2.29
N PRO A 32 -2.99 -19.24 2.52
CA PRO A 32 -1.81 -19.69 1.78
C PRO A 32 -2.08 -19.73 0.27
N GLY A 33 -1.09 -19.26 -0.50
CA GLY A 33 -1.20 -19.19 -1.96
C GLY A 33 -1.97 -17.97 -2.48
N ARG A 34 -2.62 -17.19 -1.60
CA ARG A 34 -3.29 -15.95 -1.99
C ARG A 34 -2.28 -14.80 -1.88
N PRO A 35 -2.26 -13.83 -2.82
CA PRO A 35 -1.40 -12.66 -2.68
C PRO A 35 -1.62 -11.95 -1.34
N ALA A 36 -0.54 -11.60 -0.65
CA ALA A 36 -0.63 -10.96 0.66
C ALA A 36 -1.44 -9.66 0.62
N ALA A 37 -1.33 -8.89 -0.47
CA ALA A 37 -2.11 -7.68 -0.66
C ALA A 37 -3.62 -7.96 -0.61
N ASP A 38 -4.05 -9.04 -1.27
CA ASP A 38 -5.46 -9.42 -1.31
C ASP A 38 -5.92 -9.95 0.06
N ALA A 39 -5.08 -10.73 0.73
CA ALA A 39 -5.40 -11.24 2.07
C ALA A 39 -5.56 -10.08 3.08
N VAL A 40 -4.68 -9.09 3.04
CA VAL A 40 -4.77 -7.92 3.90
C VAL A 40 -5.99 -7.06 3.55
N ALA A 41 -6.24 -6.83 2.26
CA ALA A 41 -7.43 -6.08 1.83
C ALA A 41 -8.72 -6.75 2.30
N GLY A 42 -8.77 -8.09 2.22
CA GLY A 42 -9.91 -8.86 2.73
C GLY A 42 -10.11 -8.72 4.24
N LEU A 43 -9.02 -8.71 5.00
CA LEU A 43 -9.08 -8.49 6.44
C LEU A 43 -9.58 -7.09 6.77
N VAL A 44 -9.07 -6.07 6.09
CA VAL A 44 -9.51 -4.68 6.28
C VAL A 44 -11.02 -4.56 6.01
N ALA A 45 -11.49 -5.14 4.92
CA ALA A 45 -12.92 -5.15 4.59
C ALA A 45 -13.75 -5.89 5.62
N ALA A 46 -13.28 -7.05 6.09
CA ALA A 46 -13.99 -7.84 7.09
C ALA A 46 -14.11 -7.11 8.43
N LEU A 47 -13.14 -6.27 8.77
CA LEU A 47 -13.19 -5.44 9.98
C LEU A 47 -14.02 -4.16 9.82
N GLY A 48 -14.56 -3.90 8.63
CA GLY A 48 -15.33 -2.68 8.36
C GLY A 48 -14.50 -1.41 8.31
N LEU A 49 -13.19 -1.53 8.06
CA LEU A 49 -12.27 -0.40 8.00
C LEU A 49 -12.20 0.19 6.59
N PRO A 50 -11.83 1.49 6.46
CA PRO A 50 -11.71 2.12 5.14
C PRO A 50 -10.70 1.40 4.26
N GLY A 51 -11.01 1.28 2.97
CA GLY A 51 -10.15 0.66 1.97
C GLY A 51 -9.65 1.61 0.89
N ARG A 52 -10.07 2.88 0.92
CA ARG A 52 -9.70 3.88 -0.08
C ARG A 52 -9.38 5.22 0.55
N LEU A 53 -8.45 5.96 -0.05
CA LEU A 53 -8.06 7.28 0.44
C LEU A 53 -9.25 8.26 0.48
N ARG A 54 -10.17 8.17 -0.49
CA ARG A 54 -11.36 9.00 -0.50
C ARG A 54 -12.25 8.79 0.72
N GLU A 55 -12.19 7.62 1.33
CA GLU A 55 -12.97 7.29 2.52
C GLU A 55 -12.36 7.85 3.82
N VAL A 56 -11.12 8.33 3.76
CA VAL A 56 -10.42 8.97 4.88
C VAL A 56 -10.15 10.45 4.61
N ASN A 57 -11.00 11.08 3.81
CA ASN A 57 -11.00 12.52 3.52
C ASN A 57 -9.80 13.02 2.71
N VAL A 58 -9.15 12.16 1.94
CA VAL A 58 -8.13 12.57 0.97
C VAL A 58 -8.82 12.86 -0.35
N ARG A 59 -8.56 14.05 -0.91
CA ARG A 59 -9.12 14.46 -2.21
C ARG A 59 -8.13 14.17 -3.34
N GLU A 60 -8.66 13.96 -4.53
CA GLU A 60 -7.84 13.71 -5.72
C GLU A 60 -6.84 14.83 -5.99
N ASP A 61 -7.23 16.09 -5.77
CA ASP A 61 -6.35 17.25 -5.98
C ASP A 61 -5.17 17.34 -5.00
N GLN A 62 -5.18 16.51 -3.94
CA GLN A 62 -4.09 16.44 -2.97
C GLN A 62 -3.02 15.41 -3.33
N LEU A 63 -3.32 14.49 -4.26
CA LEU A 63 -2.43 13.33 -4.51
C LEU A 63 -1.05 13.74 -5.03
N ASP A 64 -0.98 14.72 -5.91
CA ASP A 64 0.32 15.20 -6.42
C ASP A 64 1.17 15.83 -5.32
N THR A 65 0.55 16.60 -4.45
CA THR A 65 1.26 17.23 -3.31
C THR A 65 1.76 16.16 -2.35
N ILE A 66 0.92 15.18 -2.01
CA ILE A 66 1.32 14.07 -1.13
C ILE A 66 2.48 13.31 -1.75
N ALA A 67 2.42 13.01 -3.05
CA ALA A 67 3.49 12.29 -3.74
C ALA A 67 4.82 13.06 -3.68
N ARG A 68 4.80 14.36 -3.96
CA ARG A 68 6.02 15.17 -3.91
C ARG A 68 6.58 15.30 -2.51
N GLU A 69 5.72 15.58 -1.53
CA GLU A 69 6.15 15.77 -0.15
C GLU A 69 6.67 14.48 0.48
N SER A 70 6.12 13.32 0.09
CA SER A 70 6.57 12.03 0.61
C SER A 70 8.03 11.74 0.28
N MET A 71 8.58 12.32 -0.80
CA MET A 71 9.97 12.13 -1.17
C MET A 71 10.96 12.73 -0.17
N HIS A 72 10.49 13.62 0.71
CA HIS A 72 11.29 14.18 1.80
C HIS A 72 11.32 13.26 3.03
N ASP A 73 10.47 12.25 3.07
CA ASP A 73 10.46 11.28 4.15
C ASP A 73 11.52 10.21 3.88
N ARG A 74 12.47 10.08 4.80
CA ARG A 74 13.54 9.08 4.66
C ARG A 74 13.03 7.64 4.56
N TRP A 75 11.88 7.35 5.16
CA TRP A 75 11.33 5.99 5.16
C TRP A 75 10.87 5.54 3.77
N VAL A 76 10.48 6.46 2.90
CA VAL A 76 10.16 6.15 1.50
C VAL A 76 11.38 5.56 0.79
N HIS A 77 12.58 6.06 1.12
CA HIS A 77 13.83 5.62 0.50
C HIS A 77 14.36 4.29 1.08
N THR A 78 13.74 3.78 2.14
CA THR A 78 14.06 2.47 2.71
C THR A 78 13.13 1.36 2.25
N ASN A 79 12.16 1.67 1.38
CA ASN A 79 11.25 0.67 0.84
C ASN A 79 12.03 -0.43 0.10
N PRO A 80 11.68 -1.72 0.27
CA PRO A 80 12.40 -2.83 -0.38
C PRO A 80 12.52 -2.69 -1.89
N ARG A 81 11.45 -2.30 -2.58
CA ARG A 81 11.50 -1.93 -3.99
C ARG A 81 11.75 -0.44 -4.09
N ARG A 82 12.78 -0.05 -4.84
CA ARG A 82 13.17 1.36 -4.95
C ARG A 82 12.03 2.24 -5.45
N ILE A 83 11.84 3.35 -4.76
CA ILE A 83 10.95 4.43 -5.18
C ILE A 83 11.83 5.57 -5.71
N ALA A 84 11.93 5.67 -7.03
CA ALA A 84 12.89 6.58 -7.67
C ALA A 84 12.42 8.03 -7.70
N GLY A 85 11.11 8.29 -7.64
CA GLY A 85 10.57 9.63 -7.74
C GLY A 85 9.11 9.72 -7.33
N PRO A 86 8.55 10.94 -7.32
CA PRO A 86 7.17 11.16 -6.91
C PRO A 86 6.14 10.48 -7.81
N ASP A 87 6.47 10.22 -9.08
CA ASP A 87 5.55 9.53 -10.01
C ASP A 87 5.21 8.13 -9.52
N THR A 88 6.17 7.41 -8.96
CA THR A 88 5.93 6.08 -8.38
C THR A 88 4.99 6.17 -7.19
N VAL A 89 5.19 7.15 -6.32
CA VAL A 89 4.29 7.38 -5.18
C VAL A 89 2.90 7.76 -5.66
N ARG A 90 2.80 8.61 -6.68
CA ARG A 90 1.49 8.97 -7.26
C ARG A 90 0.74 7.75 -7.78
N THR A 91 1.42 6.83 -8.44
CA THR A 91 0.82 5.58 -8.90
C THR A 91 0.25 4.75 -7.75
N LEU A 92 0.99 4.67 -6.64
CA LEU A 92 0.51 3.98 -5.43
C LEU A 92 -0.71 4.67 -4.83
N LEU A 93 -0.71 6.00 -4.79
CA LEU A 93 -1.84 6.78 -4.29
C LEU A 93 -3.07 6.61 -5.19
N ASP A 94 -2.89 6.61 -6.50
CA ASP A 94 -3.99 6.35 -7.45
C ASP A 94 -4.60 4.97 -7.22
N ALA A 95 -3.78 3.96 -6.97
CA ALA A 95 -4.26 2.61 -6.69
C ALA A 95 -5.04 2.52 -5.37
N ALA A 96 -4.77 3.42 -4.42
CA ALA A 96 -5.42 3.48 -3.12
C ALA A 96 -6.64 4.43 -3.11
N PHE A 97 -6.80 5.26 -4.10
CA PHE A 97 -7.85 6.29 -4.12
C PHE A 97 -9.22 5.70 -4.40
#